data_9d220db4417695e410a158de85f14ad5
#
_entry.id   9d220db4417695e410a158de85f14ad5
#
_cell.length_a   1.000
_cell.length_b   1.000
_cell.length_c   1.000
_cell.angle_alpha   90.00
_cell.angle_beta   90.00
_cell.angle_gamma   90.00
#
_symmetry.space_group_name_H-M   'P 1'
#
loop_
_entity.id
_entity.type
_entity.pdbx_description
1 polymer ?
#
loop_
_entity_poly.entity_id
_entity_poly.type
_entity_poly.pdbx_seq_one_letter_code
_entity_poly.pdbx_strand_id
1 'polypeptide(L)'
;MCHISHAYETGASLYFTVLSARDAVDPVGQWERAKGAACEAITGVGTMSHHHAVGVDHAPYLGAEIGSLGLEVLRAAKAAVDPTGILNPGKLLGVSAG
;
A
#
# COMPACT_ATOMS: atom_id res chain seq x y z
N MET A 1 1.20 -12.81 14.73
CA MET A 1 -0.21 -13.00 15.15
C MET A 1 -1.11 -12.63 14.00
N CYS A 2 -2.25 -13.29 13.86
CA CYS A 2 -3.27 -12.93 12.86
C CYS A 2 -4.61 -12.71 13.58
N HIS A 3 -5.30 -11.64 13.22
CA HIS A 3 -6.61 -11.27 13.73
C HIS A 3 -7.58 -11.07 12.56
N ILE A 4 -8.79 -11.64 12.67
CA ILE A 4 -9.87 -11.37 11.73
C ILE A 4 -10.57 -10.09 12.20
N SER A 5 -10.31 -8.96 11.53
CA SER A 5 -10.83 -7.66 11.95
C SER A 5 -12.22 -7.36 11.39
N HIS A 6 -12.51 -7.83 10.18
CA HIS A 6 -13.78 -7.66 9.50
C HIS A 6 -14.18 -8.98 8.84
N ALA A 7 -15.43 -9.37 8.99
CA ALA A 7 -15.99 -10.55 8.36
C ALA A 7 -17.13 -10.13 7.41
N TYR A 8 -17.13 -10.69 6.22
CA TYR A 8 -18.10 -10.47 5.17
C TYR A 8 -18.72 -11.80 4.75
N GLU A 9 -19.79 -11.76 4.00
CA GLU A 9 -20.46 -12.96 3.48
C GLU A 9 -19.52 -13.80 2.61
N THR A 10 -18.63 -13.16 1.85
CA THR A 10 -17.72 -13.80 0.89
C THR A 10 -16.26 -13.79 1.29
N GLY A 11 -15.91 -13.34 2.48
CA GLY A 11 -14.53 -13.28 2.92
C GLY A 11 -14.31 -12.58 4.25
N ALA A 12 -13.04 -12.32 4.57
CA ALA A 12 -12.67 -11.65 5.80
C ALA A 12 -11.40 -10.82 5.63
N SER A 13 -11.26 -9.77 6.43
CA SER A 13 -10.03 -9.00 6.55
C SER A 13 -9.12 -9.65 7.59
N LEU A 14 -7.94 -10.08 7.18
CA LEU A 14 -6.92 -10.65 8.03
C LEU A 14 -5.88 -9.58 8.41
N TYR A 15 -5.78 -9.27 9.67
CA TYR A 15 -4.79 -8.32 10.18
C TYR A 15 -3.59 -9.07 10.76
N PHE A 16 -2.44 -8.93 10.11
CA PHE A 16 -1.21 -9.58 10.54
C PHE A 16 -0.34 -8.62 11.35
N THR A 17 -0.01 -9.01 12.59
CA THR A 17 0.97 -8.31 13.41
C THR A 17 2.25 -9.14 13.48
N VAL A 18 3.35 -8.54 13.05
CA VAL A 18 4.68 -9.13 13.10
C VAL A 18 5.51 -8.38 14.12
N LEU A 19 6.14 -9.13 15.05
CA LEU A 19 7.07 -8.60 16.02
C LEU A 19 8.42 -9.28 15.78
N SER A 20 9.48 -8.49 15.69
CA SER A 20 10.85 -8.98 15.54
C SER A 20 11.80 -8.18 16.42
N ALA A 21 12.96 -8.76 16.74
CA ALA A 21 14.04 -8.00 17.34
C ALA A 21 14.50 -6.91 16.36
N ARG A 22 14.77 -5.73 16.88
CA ARG A 22 15.27 -4.60 16.08
C ARG A 22 16.72 -4.86 15.70
N ASP A 23 17.05 -4.69 14.43
CA ASP A 23 18.44 -4.64 13.97
C ASP A 23 19.14 -3.42 14.58
N ALA A 24 20.31 -3.63 15.16
CA ALA A 24 21.06 -2.59 15.84
C ALA A 24 21.81 -1.65 14.88
N VAL A 25 22.06 -2.12 13.64
CA VAL A 25 22.87 -1.40 12.66
C VAL A 25 21.98 -0.71 11.62
N ASP A 26 21.00 -1.43 11.06
CA ASP A 26 20.12 -0.96 9.98
C ASP A 26 18.64 -1.26 10.28
N PRO A 27 18.05 -0.60 11.28
CA PRO A 27 16.65 -0.86 11.64
C PRO A 27 15.65 -0.40 10.58
N VAL A 28 15.97 0.64 9.81
CA VAL A 28 15.09 1.14 8.74
C VAL A 28 15.10 0.19 7.57
N GLY A 29 16.27 -0.21 7.08
CA GLY A 29 16.35 -1.19 6.00
C GLY A 29 15.79 -2.56 6.39
N GLN A 30 15.90 -2.97 7.66
CA GLN A 30 15.22 -4.16 8.16
C GLN A 30 13.70 -4.04 7.97
N TRP A 31 13.13 -2.91 8.36
CA TRP A 31 11.69 -2.66 8.21
C TRP A 31 11.27 -2.62 6.75
N GLU A 32 12.02 -1.92 5.89
CA GLU A 32 11.74 -1.81 4.46
C GLU A 32 11.73 -3.18 3.77
N ARG A 33 12.75 -4.02 4.05
CA ARG A 33 12.82 -5.39 3.51
C ARG A 33 11.65 -6.25 3.99
N ALA A 34 11.34 -6.20 5.28
CA ALA A 34 10.24 -6.99 5.85
C ALA A 34 8.88 -6.54 5.29
N LYS A 35 8.67 -5.22 5.19
CA LYS A 35 7.44 -4.64 4.64
C LYS A 35 7.29 -4.95 3.15
N GLY A 36 8.37 -4.80 2.36
CA GLY A 36 8.38 -5.14 0.95
C GLY A 36 8.04 -6.62 0.70
N ALA A 37 8.72 -7.53 1.40
CA ALA A 37 8.44 -8.96 1.30
C ALA A 37 7.00 -9.32 1.66
N ALA A 38 6.41 -8.69 2.68
CA ALA A 38 5.02 -8.89 3.04
C ALA A 38 4.07 -8.38 1.95
N CYS A 39 4.32 -7.19 1.39
CA CYS A 39 3.52 -6.65 0.29
C CYS A 39 3.59 -7.53 -0.96
N GLU A 40 4.77 -8.02 -1.33
CA GLU A 40 4.94 -8.94 -2.45
C GLU A 40 4.17 -10.25 -2.24
N ALA A 41 4.23 -10.81 -1.04
CA ALA A 41 3.52 -12.06 -0.72
C ALA A 41 1.98 -11.90 -0.76
N ILE A 42 1.46 -10.73 -0.44
CA ILE A 42 0.01 -10.44 -0.45
C ILE A 42 -0.47 -10.11 -1.87
N THR A 43 0.37 -9.48 -2.69
CA THR A 43 0.02 -9.08 -4.05
C THR A 43 -0.44 -10.29 -4.88
N GLY A 44 -1.62 -10.20 -5.47
CA GLY A 44 -2.22 -11.27 -6.29
C GLY A 44 -3.04 -12.31 -5.51
N VAL A 45 -2.99 -12.32 -4.17
CA VAL A 45 -3.80 -13.23 -3.34
C VAL A 45 -4.80 -12.50 -2.43
N GLY A 46 -4.61 -11.19 -2.27
CA GLY A 46 -5.48 -10.35 -1.44
C GLY A 46 -5.21 -8.86 -1.67
N THR A 47 -5.98 -8.01 -0.97
CA THR A 47 -5.70 -6.58 -0.95
C THR A 47 -4.67 -6.25 0.12
N MET A 48 -3.73 -5.36 -0.20
CA MET A 48 -2.67 -4.95 0.73
C MET A 48 -3.19 -4.09 1.87
N SER A 49 -4.26 -3.35 1.63
CA SER A 49 -4.82 -2.43 2.61
C SER A 49 -6.33 -2.39 2.49
N HIS A 50 -7.00 -2.93 3.49
CA HIS A 50 -8.46 -2.95 3.52
C HIS A 50 -9.04 -1.54 3.82
N HIS A 51 -8.56 -0.88 4.88
CA HIS A 51 -9.09 0.42 5.33
C HIS A 51 -8.03 1.39 5.87
N HIS A 52 -6.77 0.99 5.95
CA HIS A 52 -5.68 1.84 6.45
C HIS A 52 -5.09 2.77 5.39
N ALA A 53 -5.65 2.80 4.18
CA ALA A 53 -5.17 3.51 3.01
C ALA A 53 -3.84 2.96 2.43
N VAL A 54 -3.48 3.45 1.26
CA VAL A 54 -2.30 3.01 0.51
C VAL A 54 -1.03 3.70 1.02
N GLY A 55 -1.10 5.00 1.22
CA GLY A 55 0.04 5.80 1.68
C GLY A 55 1.20 5.80 0.69
N VAL A 56 2.42 5.78 1.21
CA VAL A 56 3.67 5.64 0.45
C VAL A 56 4.06 4.18 0.29
N ASP A 57 3.92 3.41 1.36
CA ASP A 57 4.46 2.05 1.46
C ASP A 57 3.78 1.05 0.51
N HIS A 58 2.49 1.23 0.27
CA HIS A 58 1.71 0.36 -0.62
C HIS A 58 1.57 0.91 -2.05
N ALA A 59 1.91 2.17 -2.30
CA ALA A 59 1.79 2.80 -3.60
C ALA A 59 2.49 2.03 -4.74
N PRO A 60 3.68 1.43 -4.56
CA PRO A 60 4.33 0.62 -5.60
C PRO A 60 3.53 -0.60 -6.03
N TYR A 61 2.67 -1.13 -5.19
CA TYR A 61 1.91 -2.37 -5.42
C TYR A 61 0.49 -2.11 -5.92
N LEU A 62 0.00 -0.86 -5.84
CA LEU A 62 -1.36 -0.50 -6.21
C LEU A 62 -1.71 -0.85 -7.65
N GLY A 63 -0.74 -0.68 -8.57
CA GLY A 63 -0.93 -1.01 -9.97
C GLY A 63 -1.25 -2.48 -10.24
N ALA A 64 -0.69 -3.38 -9.46
CA ALA A 64 -1.00 -4.81 -9.54
C ALA A 64 -2.43 -5.13 -9.05
N GLU A 65 -2.97 -4.33 -8.15
CA GLU A 65 -4.30 -4.52 -7.56
C GLU A 65 -5.41 -3.91 -8.43
N ILE A 66 -5.23 -2.68 -8.94
CA ILE A 66 -6.29 -1.95 -9.67
C ILE A 66 -6.06 -1.84 -11.18
N GLY A 67 -4.92 -2.29 -11.67
CA GLY A 67 -4.54 -2.22 -13.08
C GLY A 67 -4.14 -0.84 -13.56
N SER A 68 -3.62 -0.78 -14.80
CA SER A 68 -3.16 0.48 -15.41
C SER A 68 -4.31 1.49 -15.59
N LEU A 69 -5.47 1.04 -16.05
CA LEU A 69 -6.64 1.90 -16.25
C LEU A 69 -7.12 2.51 -14.92
N GLY A 70 -7.11 1.73 -13.83
CA GLY A 70 -7.44 2.23 -12.49
C GLY A 70 -6.48 3.34 -12.05
N LEU A 71 -5.19 3.16 -12.28
CA LEU A 71 -4.18 4.20 -12.01
C LEU A 71 -4.38 5.46 -12.86
N GLU A 72 -4.71 5.31 -14.14
CA GLU A 72 -4.97 6.44 -15.05
C GLU A 72 -6.17 7.25 -14.58
N VAL A 73 -7.27 6.59 -14.21
CA VAL A 73 -8.48 7.25 -13.68
C VAL A 73 -8.14 8.05 -12.40
N LEU A 74 -7.40 7.45 -11.47
CA LEU A 74 -6.99 8.14 -10.24
C LEU A 74 -6.07 9.33 -10.53
N ARG A 75 -5.13 9.19 -11.46
CA ARG A 75 -4.23 10.29 -11.88
C ARG A 75 -5.00 11.43 -12.54
N ALA A 76 -5.95 11.11 -13.43
CA ALA A 76 -6.78 12.11 -14.08
C ALA A 76 -7.65 12.87 -13.07
N ALA A 77 -8.26 12.17 -12.12
CA ALA A 77 -9.02 12.79 -11.04
C ALA A 77 -8.14 13.71 -10.18
N LYS A 78 -6.96 13.22 -9.79
CA LYS A 78 -5.97 14.02 -9.05
C LYS A 78 -5.56 15.28 -9.80
N ALA A 79 -5.23 15.16 -11.09
CA ALA A 79 -4.83 16.29 -11.91
C ALA A 79 -5.94 17.34 -12.09
N ALA A 80 -7.21 16.89 -12.16
CA ALA A 80 -8.35 17.78 -12.29
C ALA A 80 -8.58 18.65 -11.04
N VAL A 81 -8.38 18.09 -9.84
CA VAL A 81 -8.64 18.79 -8.57
C VAL A 81 -7.39 19.41 -7.96
N ASP A 82 -6.21 18.98 -8.37
CA ASP A 82 -4.92 19.44 -7.85
C ASP A 82 -3.88 19.57 -8.99
N PRO A 83 -4.11 20.49 -9.93
CA PRO A 83 -3.24 20.63 -11.10
C PRO A 83 -1.80 21.06 -10.75
N THR A 84 -1.58 21.64 -9.57
CA THR A 84 -0.25 22.02 -9.08
C THR A 84 0.46 20.94 -8.28
N GLY A 85 -0.24 19.84 -7.94
CA GLY A 85 0.33 18.70 -7.23
C GLY A 85 0.75 18.96 -5.77
N ILE A 86 0.15 19.99 -5.12
CA ILE A 86 0.52 20.39 -3.76
C ILE A 86 -0.26 19.65 -2.67
N LEU A 87 -1.38 19.01 -3.01
CA LEU A 87 -2.21 18.30 -2.04
C LEU A 87 -1.66 16.89 -1.83
N ASN A 88 -1.19 16.63 -0.61
CA ASN A 88 -0.71 15.32 -0.15
C ASN A 88 0.23 14.61 -1.16
N PRO A 89 1.33 15.25 -1.56
CA PRO A 89 2.20 14.76 -2.63
C PRO A 89 2.85 13.42 -2.27
N GLY A 90 3.04 12.55 -3.28
CA GLY A 90 3.70 11.27 -3.13
C GLY A 90 2.89 10.17 -2.44
N LYS A 91 1.65 10.44 -2.04
CA LYS A 91 0.76 9.45 -1.43
C LYS A 91 -0.15 8.81 -2.48
N LEU A 92 -0.59 7.60 -2.25
CA LEU A 92 -1.49 6.80 -3.09
C LEU A 92 -0.90 6.48 -4.48
N LEU A 93 -0.60 7.48 -5.28
CA LEU A 93 -0.15 7.33 -6.66
C LEU A 93 1.38 7.36 -6.83
N GLY A 94 2.11 7.52 -5.71
CA GLY A 94 3.55 7.71 -5.73
C GLY A 94 3.97 9.08 -6.29
N VAL A 95 5.27 9.31 -6.42
CA VAL A 95 5.79 10.48 -7.12
C VAL A 95 5.69 10.19 -8.61
N SER A 96 4.99 11.03 -9.37
CA SER A 96 5.13 11.01 -10.82
C SER A 96 6.60 11.27 -11.14
N ALA A 97 7.26 10.33 -11.82
CA ALA A 97 8.52 10.68 -12.48
C ALA A 97 8.17 11.79 -13.48
N GLY A 98 8.65 12.99 -13.21
CA GLY A 98 8.55 14.15 -14.10
C GLY A 98 9.31 13.92 -15.38
#